data_a1f2fc1940cc7990a2fe37c9572c6b50
#
_entry.id   a1f2fc1940cc7990a2fe37c9572c6b50
#
_cell.length_a   1.000
_cell.length_b   1.000
_cell.length_c   1.000
_cell.angle_alpha   90.00
_cell.angle_beta   90.00
_cell.angle_gamma   90.00
#
_symmetry.space_group_name_H-M   'P 1'
#
loop_
_entity.id
_entity.type
_entity.pdbx_description
1 polymer ?
#
loop_
_entity_poly.entity_id
_entity_poly.type
_entity_poly.pdbx_seq_one_letter_code
_entity_poly.pdbx_strand_id
1 'polypeptide(L)'
;MTCSVTSFFTASALGVGNAETLANYRLGRAPGMKELAGDIPGRSIWFGSVPGELPEIAERDQDMRSNRLLKLAVESEPAFAALVAKYGADRVGIVLGASNTGIDEAEGFVDAWIETGAKPEKMDFSMIELGTPALYLKGLLGAKGPVYTVSTACSSATKAFGAARRLIAAGICDAVVTGGVDGRCRFAMNGFQALGALSPGSKPTSRRLLRHIQSQAQTPVGIQDVSLSRHGVARR
;
A
#
# COMPACT_ATOMS: atom_id res chain seq x y z
N MET A 1 -8.48 11.55 24.21
CA MET A 1 -7.19 11.96 23.64
C MET A 1 -7.35 12.09 22.14
N THR A 2 -6.95 13.23 21.55
CA THR A 2 -7.05 13.53 20.13
C THR A 2 -5.73 13.15 19.48
N CYS A 3 -5.76 12.37 18.40
CA CYS A 3 -4.62 12.10 17.55
C CYS A 3 -4.80 12.91 16.26
N SER A 4 -3.73 13.49 15.72
CA SER A 4 -3.75 14.24 14.47
C SER A 4 -2.92 13.55 13.40
N VAL A 5 -3.38 13.68 12.16
CA VAL A 5 -2.60 13.38 10.98
C VAL A 5 -1.64 14.53 10.76
N THR A 6 -0.34 14.27 10.74
CA THR A 6 0.68 15.32 10.62
C THR A 6 1.27 15.42 9.22
N SER A 7 1.34 14.30 8.51
CA SER A 7 1.74 14.21 7.11
C SER A 7 1.07 13.02 6.45
N PHE A 8 0.97 13.02 5.14
CA PHE A 8 0.47 11.88 4.37
C PHE A 8 1.05 11.89 2.96
N PHE A 9 1.10 10.71 2.37
CA PHE A 9 1.49 10.48 0.99
C PHE A 9 0.47 9.56 0.32
N THR A 10 0.20 9.75 -0.95
CA THR A 10 -0.65 8.86 -1.74
C THR A 10 -0.04 8.57 -3.09
N ALA A 11 -0.11 7.31 -3.50
CA ALA A 11 0.21 6.87 -4.85
C ALA A 11 -0.87 5.90 -5.33
N SER A 12 -1.43 6.16 -6.49
CA SER A 12 -2.54 5.38 -7.05
C SER A 12 -2.60 5.53 -8.57
N ALA A 13 -3.63 4.99 -9.20
CA ALA A 13 -3.87 5.25 -10.62
C ALA A 13 -4.10 6.75 -10.96
N LEU A 14 -4.35 7.58 -9.96
CA LEU A 14 -4.47 9.04 -10.14
C LEU A 14 -3.13 9.75 -10.24
N GLY A 15 -2.03 9.14 -9.78
CA GLY A 15 -0.71 9.75 -9.81
C GLY A 15 0.11 9.41 -8.58
N VAL A 16 1.28 10.02 -8.48
CA VAL A 16 2.25 9.88 -7.38
C VAL A 16 2.32 11.20 -6.61
N GLY A 17 2.10 11.10 -5.30
CA GLY A 17 2.07 12.26 -4.41
C GLY A 17 0.72 12.98 -4.36
N ASN A 18 0.55 13.78 -3.31
CA ASN A 18 -0.72 14.39 -2.97
C ASN A 18 -1.19 15.43 -3.99
N ALA A 19 -0.26 16.23 -4.52
CA ALA A 19 -0.58 17.31 -5.45
C ALA A 19 -1.09 16.77 -6.80
N GLU A 20 -0.38 15.80 -7.38
CA GLU A 20 -0.76 15.17 -8.65
C GLU A 20 -2.07 14.41 -8.51
N THR A 21 -2.21 13.62 -7.45
CA THR A 21 -3.45 12.88 -7.16
C THR A 21 -4.65 13.82 -7.07
N LEU A 22 -4.52 14.94 -6.34
CA LEU A 22 -5.61 15.92 -6.22
C LEU A 22 -5.93 16.59 -7.55
N ALA A 23 -4.91 16.98 -8.33
CA ALA A 23 -5.09 17.61 -9.63
C ALA A 23 -5.82 16.66 -10.61
N ASN A 24 -5.38 15.42 -10.71
CA ASN A 24 -6.01 14.42 -11.57
C ASN A 24 -7.41 14.03 -11.09
N TYR A 25 -7.63 13.96 -9.78
CA TYR A 25 -8.97 13.75 -9.22
C TYR A 25 -9.94 14.85 -9.64
N ARG A 26 -9.54 16.12 -9.52
CA ARG A 26 -10.37 17.28 -9.94
C ARG A 26 -10.68 17.29 -11.42
N LEU A 27 -9.73 16.84 -12.25
CA LEU A 27 -9.88 16.76 -13.70
C LEU A 27 -10.61 15.48 -14.17
N GLY A 28 -10.92 14.56 -13.27
CA GLY A 28 -11.50 13.25 -13.61
C GLY A 28 -10.55 12.39 -14.45
N ARG A 29 -9.24 12.51 -14.26
CA ARG A 29 -8.20 11.77 -14.97
C ARG A 29 -7.61 10.69 -14.09
N ALA A 30 -7.20 9.58 -14.68
CA ALA A 30 -6.43 8.53 -14.01
C ALA A 30 -5.38 7.99 -14.99
N PRO A 31 -4.20 8.61 -15.05
CA PRO A 31 -3.15 8.24 -15.99
C PRO A 31 -2.63 6.82 -15.79
N GLY A 32 -2.75 6.27 -14.59
CA GLY A 32 -2.39 4.90 -14.26
C GLY A 32 -3.41 3.84 -14.65
N MET A 33 -4.56 4.21 -15.22
CA MET A 33 -5.53 3.22 -15.73
C MET A 33 -5.04 2.63 -17.05
N LYS A 34 -4.84 1.32 -17.05
CA LYS A 34 -4.36 0.54 -18.21
C LYS A 34 -5.33 -0.59 -18.53
N GLU A 35 -5.43 -0.91 -19.82
CA GLU A 35 -6.08 -2.13 -20.25
C GLU A 35 -5.10 -3.29 -20.11
N LEU A 36 -5.52 -4.33 -19.44
CA LEU A 36 -4.77 -5.56 -19.23
C LEU A 36 -5.45 -6.69 -19.97
N ALA A 37 -4.67 -7.42 -20.78
CA ALA A 37 -5.08 -8.63 -21.46
C ALA A 37 -4.27 -9.82 -20.94
N GLY A 38 -4.90 -11.01 -20.87
CA GLY A 38 -4.22 -12.24 -20.46
C GLY A 38 -4.31 -12.57 -18.96
N ASP A 39 -4.49 -11.59 -18.08
CA ASP A 39 -4.64 -11.85 -16.64
C ASP A 39 -5.96 -12.54 -16.28
N ILE A 40 -6.98 -12.33 -17.11
CA ILE A 40 -8.28 -13.02 -17.01
C ILE A 40 -8.55 -13.76 -18.32
N PRO A 41 -8.82 -15.07 -18.29
CA PRO A 41 -9.09 -15.83 -19.51
C PRO A 41 -10.23 -15.26 -20.34
N GLY A 42 -9.97 -15.06 -21.63
CA GLY A 42 -10.98 -14.66 -22.61
C GLY A 42 -11.46 -13.20 -22.58
N ARG A 43 -10.85 -12.33 -21.76
CA ARG A 43 -11.21 -10.90 -21.73
C ARG A 43 -10.08 -9.99 -21.28
N SER A 44 -10.12 -8.75 -21.73
CA SER A 44 -9.34 -7.66 -21.14
C SER A 44 -10.14 -6.93 -20.05
N ILE A 45 -9.41 -6.32 -19.14
CA ILE A 45 -9.97 -5.49 -18.05
C ILE A 45 -9.23 -4.18 -17.95
N TRP A 46 -9.89 -3.17 -17.44
CA TRP A 46 -9.25 -1.92 -17.04
C TRP A 46 -8.78 -2.01 -15.59
N PHE A 47 -7.48 -1.81 -15.38
CA PHE A 47 -6.86 -1.89 -14.07
C PHE A 47 -6.09 -0.60 -13.74
N GLY A 48 -6.20 -0.15 -12.49
CA GLY A 48 -5.48 1.00 -11.99
C GLY A 48 -4.13 0.61 -11.38
N SER A 49 -3.05 1.16 -11.92
CA SER A 49 -1.69 1.00 -11.37
C SER A 49 -1.10 2.38 -11.07
N VAL A 50 -0.19 2.45 -10.11
CA VAL A 50 0.64 3.63 -9.92
C VAL A 50 1.44 3.88 -11.20
N PRO A 51 1.37 5.09 -11.81
CA PRO A 51 2.11 5.41 -13.03
C PRO A 51 3.61 5.60 -12.74
N GLY A 52 4.42 5.43 -13.80
CA GLY A 52 5.87 5.55 -13.71
C GLY A 52 6.57 4.30 -13.20
N GLU A 53 7.87 4.42 -13.04
CA GLU A 53 8.72 3.38 -12.49
C GLU A 53 8.78 3.49 -10.97
N LEU A 54 8.83 2.36 -10.28
CA LEU A 54 9.01 2.31 -8.84
C LEU A 54 10.50 2.16 -8.53
N PRO A 55 10.98 2.72 -7.40
CA PRO A 55 12.37 2.57 -7.00
C PRO A 55 12.73 1.10 -6.81
N GLU A 56 13.90 0.71 -7.30
CA GLU A 56 14.43 -0.64 -7.14
C GLU A 56 14.90 -0.89 -5.70
N ILE A 57 14.84 -2.15 -5.28
CA ILE A 57 15.35 -2.64 -3.99
C ILE A 57 16.42 -3.66 -4.31
N ALA A 58 17.63 -3.46 -3.73
CA ALA A 58 18.78 -4.32 -4.00
C ALA A 58 18.65 -5.71 -3.36
N GLU A 59 18.02 -5.76 -2.20
CA GLU A 59 17.74 -7.00 -1.45
C GLU A 59 16.60 -7.75 -2.13
N ARG A 60 16.95 -8.85 -2.79
CA ARG A 60 16.04 -9.63 -3.64
C ARG A 60 14.82 -10.21 -2.92
N ASP A 61 15.00 -10.62 -1.67
CA ASP A 61 13.95 -11.13 -0.79
C ASP A 61 12.98 -10.04 -0.31
N GLN A 62 13.36 -8.78 -0.48
CA GLN A 62 12.56 -7.61 -0.14
C GLN A 62 12.02 -6.87 -1.38
N ASP A 63 12.45 -7.26 -2.58
CA ASP A 63 12.10 -6.58 -3.82
C ASP A 63 10.71 -6.98 -4.32
N MET A 64 9.71 -6.47 -3.64
CA MET A 64 8.29 -6.62 -3.95
C MET A 64 7.65 -5.28 -4.27
N ARG A 65 6.62 -5.30 -5.10
CA ARG A 65 5.89 -4.09 -5.48
C ARG A 65 5.41 -3.28 -4.26
N SER A 66 4.90 -3.94 -3.23
CA SER A 66 4.48 -3.30 -1.99
C SER A 66 5.63 -2.55 -1.30
N ASN A 67 6.81 -3.15 -1.22
CA ASN A 67 7.99 -2.54 -0.62
C ASN A 67 8.54 -1.39 -1.47
N ARG A 68 8.53 -1.53 -2.81
CA ARG A 68 8.89 -0.44 -3.73
C ARG A 68 7.96 0.77 -3.57
N LEU A 69 6.66 0.55 -3.35
CA LEU A 69 5.71 1.62 -3.06
C LEU A 69 6.00 2.29 -1.71
N LEU A 70 6.36 1.53 -0.68
CA LEU A 70 6.78 2.08 0.62
C LEU A 70 8.06 2.90 0.50
N LYS A 71 9.04 2.41 -0.26
CA LYS A 71 10.28 3.15 -0.54
C LYS A 71 9.98 4.47 -1.24
N LEU A 72 9.15 4.44 -2.28
CA LEU A 72 8.69 5.63 -2.98
C LEU A 72 8.06 6.66 -2.04
N ALA A 73 7.24 6.23 -1.09
CA ALA A 73 6.61 7.11 -0.13
C ALA A 73 7.63 7.80 0.79
N VAL A 74 8.57 7.03 1.33
CA VAL A 74 9.61 7.56 2.23
C VAL A 74 10.55 8.53 1.50
N GLU A 75 10.91 8.22 0.25
CA GLU A 75 11.74 9.10 -0.58
C GLU A 75 11.00 10.39 -1.00
N SER A 76 9.69 10.31 -1.17
CA SER A 76 8.87 11.44 -1.62
C SER A 76 8.39 12.35 -0.49
N GLU A 77 8.29 11.84 0.75
CA GLU A 77 7.77 12.59 1.90
C GLU A 77 8.80 12.59 3.05
N PRO A 78 9.65 13.63 3.13
CA PRO A 78 10.72 13.71 4.12
C PRO A 78 10.25 13.64 5.57
N ALA A 79 8.98 13.96 5.85
CA ALA A 79 8.43 13.90 7.20
C ALA A 79 8.48 12.49 7.78
N PHE A 80 8.43 11.42 6.95
CA PHE A 80 8.53 10.04 7.43
C PHE A 80 9.92 9.72 7.96
N ALA A 81 10.96 10.08 7.21
CA ALA A 81 12.35 9.87 7.63
C ALA A 81 12.69 10.67 8.91
N ALA A 82 12.05 11.83 9.11
CA ALA A 82 12.27 12.69 10.26
C ALA A 82 11.61 12.17 11.57
N LEU A 83 10.68 11.21 11.51
CA LEU A 83 9.92 10.75 12.69
C LEU A 83 10.82 10.20 13.79
N VAL A 84 11.77 9.32 13.43
CA VAL A 84 12.66 8.68 14.40
C VAL A 84 13.57 9.71 15.07
N ALA A 85 14.10 10.67 14.32
CA ALA A 85 14.89 11.76 14.87
C ALA A 85 14.08 12.65 15.83
N LYS A 86 12.80 12.85 15.52
CA LYS A 86 11.91 13.73 16.31
C LYS A 86 11.41 13.09 17.61
N TYR A 87 11.04 11.80 17.57
CA TYR A 87 10.34 11.14 18.68
C TYR A 87 11.18 10.05 19.38
N GLY A 88 12.32 9.66 18.77
CA GLY A 88 13.11 8.50 19.22
C GLY A 88 12.62 7.19 18.61
N ALA A 89 13.54 6.29 18.28
CA ALA A 89 13.24 5.04 17.58
C ALA A 89 12.20 4.17 18.29
N ASP A 90 12.31 4.04 19.61
CA ASP A 90 11.43 3.19 20.42
C ASP A 90 10.01 3.77 20.59
N ARG A 91 9.84 5.06 20.23
CA ARG A 91 8.56 5.78 20.33
C ARG A 91 7.82 5.89 19.00
N VAL A 92 8.43 5.40 17.90
CA VAL A 92 7.83 5.36 16.56
C VAL A 92 7.39 3.94 16.25
N GLY A 93 6.07 3.74 16.11
CA GLY A 93 5.46 2.48 15.68
C GLY A 93 5.12 2.46 14.19
N ILE A 94 4.88 1.26 13.66
CA ILE A 94 4.42 1.04 12.28
C ILE A 94 3.25 0.07 12.31
N VAL A 95 2.11 0.49 11.76
CA VAL A 95 0.93 -0.37 11.62
C VAL A 95 0.40 -0.22 10.20
N LEU A 96 0.58 -1.22 9.37
CA LEU A 96 0.11 -1.21 7.98
C LEU A 96 -1.11 -2.11 7.80
N GLY A 97 -1.96 -1.76 6.85
CA GLY A 97 -2.99 -2.63 6.30
C GLY A 97 -2.52 -3.23 4.98
N ALA A 98 -2.60 -4.55 4.83
CA ALA A 98 -2.30 -5.23 3.57
C ALA A 98 -3.14 -6.49 3.42
N SER A 99 -3.42 -6.90 2.18
CA SER A 99 -4.22 -8.09 1.89
C SER A 99 -3.63 -9.00 0.81
N ASN A 100 -2.72 -8.52 -0.02
CA ASN A 100 -2.14 -9.29 -1.14
C ASN A 100 -0.66 -9.01 -1.38
N THR A 101 0.09 -8.79 -0.32
CA THR A 101 1.54 -8.53 -0.38
C THR A 101 2.31 -9.68 -1.03
N GLY A 102 3.18 -9.37 -2.00
CA GLY A 102 4.09 -10.31 -2.63
C GLY A 102 3.44 -11.40 -3.50
N ILE A 103 2.12 -11.41 -3.63
CA ILE A 103 1.41 -12.43 -4.43
C ILE A 103 1.71 -12.25 -5.92
N ASP A 104 1.86 -11.03 -6.42
CA ASP A 104 2.19 -10.75 -7.83
C ASP A 104 3.54 -11.39 -8.22
N GLU A 105 4.53 -11.26 -7.36
CA GLU A 105 5.86 -11.85 -7.53
C GLU A 105 5.79 -13.38 -7.39
N ALA A 106 5.05 -13.87 -6.41
CA ALA A 106 4.87 -15.31 -6.18
C ALA A 106 4.16 -15.99 -7.36
N GLU A 107 3.18 -15.34 -7.98
CA GLU A 107 2.52 -15.85 -9.19
C GLU A 107 3.51 -16.10 -10.33
N GLY A 108 4.48 -15.20 -10.55
CA GLY A 108 5.55 -15.39 -11.53
C GLY A 108 6.47 -16.56 -11.20
N PHE A 109 6.77 -16.79 -9.93
CA PHE A 109 7.54 -17.98 -9.51
C PHE A 109 6.76 -19.28 -9.69
N VAL A 110 5.46 -19.28 -9.40
CA VAL A 110 4.59 -20.44 -9.60
C VAL A 110 4.47 -20.77 -11.09
N ASP A 111 4.30 -19.79 -11.96
CA ASP A 111 4.28 -19.98 -13.41
C ASP A 111 5.59 -20.64 -13.89
N ALA A 112 6.73 -20.09 -13.50
CA ALA A 112 8.03 -20.66 -13.84
C ALA A 112 8.21 -22.09 -13.31
N TRP A 113 7.70 -22.39 -12.11
CA TRP A 113 7.74 -23.74 -11.55
C TRP A 113 6.90 -24.71 -12.35
N ILE A 114 5.69 -24.33 -12.75
CA ILE A 114 4.82 -25.15 -13.58
C ILE A 114 5.48 -25.44 -14.95
N GLU A 115 6.09 -24.42 -15.56
CA GLU A 115 6.73 -24.54 -16.87
C GLU A 115 7.99 -25.43 -16.84
N THR A 116 8.81 -25.32 -15.80
CA THR A 116 10.12 -25.99 -15.72
C THR A 116 10.10 -27.30 -14.93
N GLY A 117 9.03 -27.56 -14.15
CA GLY A 117 8.96 -28.69 -13.22
C GLY A 117 9.84 -28.56 -11.98
N ALA A 118 10.56 -27.44 -11.82
CA ALA A 118 11.48 -27.22 -10.70
C ALA A 118 11.14 -25.90 -9.97
N LYS A 119 11.17 -25.94 -8.63
CA LYS A 119 10.99 -24.74 -7.81
C LYS A 119 12.09 -23.72 -8.16
N PRO A 120 11.72 -22.48 -8.56
CA PRO A 120 12.71 -21.44 -8.80
C PRO A 120 13.54 -21.15 -7.54
N GLU A 121 14.87 -21.04 -7.70
CA GLU A 121 15.79 -20.77 -6.60
C GLU A 121 15.47 -19.48 -5.84
N LYS A 122 14.93 -18.49 -6.55
CA LYS A 122 14.59 -17.17 -6.00
C LYS A 122 13.25 -17.13 -5.26
N MET A 123 12.48 -18.21 -5.27
CA MET A 123 11.18 -18.25 -4.60
C MET A 123 11.36 -18.38 -3.10
N ASP A 124 11.08 -17.29 -2.39
CA ASP A 124 11.05 -17.22 -0.93
C ASP A 124 9.61 -16.97 -0.45
N PHE A 125 9.13 -17.83 0.44
CA PHE A 125 7.79 -17.69 1.01
C PHE A 125 7.63 -16.47 1.92
N SER A 126 8.71 -15.92 2.46
CA SER A 126 8.67 -14.65 3.23
C SER A 126 8.12 -13.50 2.42
N MET A 127 8.24 -13.53 1.10
CA MET A 127 7.72 -12.49 0.20
C MET A 127 6.19 -12.37 0.28
N ILE A 128 5.47 -13.46 0.52
CA ILE A 128 4.00 -13.46 0.62
C ILE A 128 3.48 -13.30 2.05
N GLU A 129 4.36 -13.17 3.03
CA GLU A 129 3.96 -12.90 4.40
C GLU A 129 3.42 -11.48 4.53
N LEU A 130 2.21 -11.35 5.05
CA LEU A 130 1.54 -10.06 5.19
C LEU A 130 2.29 -9.06 6.09
N GLY A 131 3.17 -9.56 6.94
CA GLY A 131 4.03 -8.75 7.82
C GLY A 131 5.20 -8.06 7.11
N THR A 132 5.63 -8.59 5.98
CA THR A 132 6.85 -8.18 5.29
C THR A 132 6.92 -6.68 4.95
N PRO A 133 5.86 -6.00 4.46
CA PRO A 133 5.91 -4.57 4.21
C PRO A 133 6.14 -3.74 5.49
N ALA A 134 5.52 -4.13 6.60
CA ALA A 134 5.72 -3.40 7.86
C ALA A 134 7.15 -3.58 8.40
N LEU A 135 7.72 -4.78 8.25
CA LEU A 135 9.11 -5.06 8.62
C LEU A 135 10.11 -4.33 7.70
N TYR A 136 9.84 -4.28 6.39
CA TYR A 136 10.63 -3.50 5.45
C TYR A 136 10.65 -2.01 5.82
N LEU A 137 9.47 -1.42 6.06
CA LEU A 137 9.35 -0.02 6.44
C LEU A 137 10.04 0.27 7.79
N LYS A 138 10.00 -0.68 8.73
CA LYS A 138 10.76 -0.62 9.98
C LYS A 138 12.26 -0.46 9.74
N GLY A 139 12.82 -1.29 8.87
CA GLY A 139 14.24 -1.22 8.49
C GLY A 139 14.58 0.13 7.84
N LEU A 140 13.74 0.55 6.89
CA LEU A 140 13.94 1.79 6.13
C LEU A 140 13.91 3.05 7.02
N LEU A 141 13.03 3.09 8.03
CA LEU A 141 12.89 4.23 8.95
C LEU A 141 13.77 4.12 10.21
N GLY A 142 14.32 2.96 10.51
CA GLY A 142 15.03 2.72 11.77
C GLY A 142 14.12 2.72 13.01
N ALA A 143 12.82 2.49 12.85
CA ALA A 143 11.87 2.45 13.95
C ALA A 143 12.03 1.18 14.80
N LYS A 144 11.83 1.28 16.11
CA LYS A 144 11.95 0.17 17.08
C LYS A 144 10.70 -0.04 17.93
N GLY A 145 9.71 0.83 17.80
CA GLY A 145 8.40 0.65 18.43
C GLY A 145 7.63 -0.55 17.86
N PRO A 146 6.37 -0.75 18.27
CA PRO A 146 5.52 -1.83 17.75
C PRO A 146 5.39 -1.80 16.23
N VAL A 147 5.57 -2.97 15.59
CA VAL A 147 5.49 -3.13 14.13
C VAL A 147 4.65 -4.35 13.81
N TYR A 148 3.57 -4.16 13.05
CA TYR A 148 2.71 -5.24 12.60
C TYR A 148 1.80 -4.82 11.45
N THR A 149 1.22 -5.82 10.79
CA THR A 149 0.23 -5.63 9.73
C THR A 149 -1.15 -6.10 10.19
N VAL A 150 -2.16 -5.34 9.81
CA VAL A 150 -3.58 -5.70 9.95
C VAL A 150 -4.08 -6.19 8.62
N SER A 151 -4.57 -7.43 8.56
CA SER A 151 -5.17 -8.00 7.35
C SER A 151 -6.63 -8.37 7.60
N THR A 152 -7.52 -7.57 7.05
CA THR A 152 -8.98 -7.74 7.12
C THR A 152 -9.63 -7.36 5.80
N ALA A 153 -9.02 -7.81 4.70
CA ALA A 153 -9.42 -7.52 3.33
C ALA A 153 -9.55 -6.00 3.09
N CYS A 154 -10.62 -5.54 2.46
CA CYS A 154 -10.85 -4.13 2.08
C CYS A 154 -10.80 -3.14 3.27
N SER A 155 -10.96 -3.60 4.50
CA SER A 155 -10.95 -2.75 5.70
C SER A 155 -9.59 -2.68 6.40
N SER A 156 -8.53 -3.32 5.86
CA SER A 156 -7.22 -3.43 6.48
C SER A 156 -6.62 -2.07 6.83
N ALA A 157 -6.52 -1.18 5.86
CA ALA A 157 -5.98 0.16 6.05
C ALA A 157 -6.76 0.96 7.11
N THR A 158 -8.09 0.98 7.04
CA THR A 158 -8.94 1.69 8.01
C THR A 158 -8.74 1.17 9.43
N LYS A 159 -8.63 -0.16 9.60
CA LYS A 159 -8.37 -0.77 10.91
C LYS A 159 -6.96 -0.50 11.41
N ALA A 160 -5.97 -0.36 10.52
CA ALA A 160 -4.61 0.04 10.88
C ALA A 160 -4.61 1.44 11.52
N PHE A 161 -5.38 2.41 11.02
CA PHE A 161 -5.54 3.71 11.68
C PHE A 161 -6.12 3.59 13.09
N GLY A 162 -7.14 2.74 13.27
CA GLY A 162 -7.71 2.47 14.59
C GLY A 162 -6.69 1.84 15.55
N ALA A 163 -5.82 0.96 15.05
CA ALA A 163 -4.75 0.35 15.83
C ALA A 163 -3.67 1.37 16.19
N ALA A 164 -3.21 2.20 15.23
CA ALA A 164 -2.26 3.28 15.46
C ALA A 164 -2.74 4.25 16.54
N ARG A 165 -4.01 4.67 16.45
CA ARG A 165 -4.63 5.52 17.48
C ARG A 165 -4.58 4.89 18.86
N ARG A 166 -4.83 3.58 18.99
CA ARG A 166 -4.77 2.87 20.28
C ARG A 166 -3.37 2.85 20.86
N LEU A 167 -2.32 2.63 20.03
CA LEU A 167 -0.92 2.66 20.50
C LEU A 167 -0.54 4.03 21.05
N ILE A 168 -0.95 5.11 20.39
CA ILE A 168 -0.70 6.49 20.84
C ILE A 168 -1.52 6.78 22.11
N ALA A 169 -2.79 6.39 22.14
CA ALA A 169 -3.66 6.63 23.31
C ALA A 169 -3.17 5.89 24.55
N ALA A 170 -2.62 4.68 24.40
CA ALA A 170 -2.02 3.91 25.49
C ALA A 170 -0.63 4.42 25.91
N GLY A 171 -0.07 5.43 25.21
CA GLY A 171 1.25 5.96 25.53
C GLY A 171 2.41 5.05 25.13
N ILE A 172 2.16 4.03 24.30
CA ILE A 172 3.18 3.11 23.79
C ILE A 172 4.03 3.80 22.73
N CYS A 173 3.40 4.58 21.84
CA CYS A 173 4.06 5.37 20.80
C CYS A 173 3.72 6.85 20.96
N ASP A 174 4.60 7.72 20.47
CA ASP A 174 4.35 9.15 20.28
C ASP A 174 3.99 9.47 18.82
N ALA A 175 4.45 8.65 17.90
CA ALA A 175 4.06 8.66 16.50
C ALA A 175 3.90 7.24 15.96
N VAL A 176 3.03 7.07 14.96
CA VAL A 176 2.84 5.81 14.26
C VAL A 176 2.71 6.09 12.76
N VAL A 177 3.52 5.42 11.96
CA VAL A 177 3.32 5.37 10.52
C VAL A 177 2.24 4.33 10.25
N THR A 178 1.17 4.72 9.56
CA THR A 178 0.02 3.85 9.32
C THR A 178 -0.62 4.15 7.98
N GLY A 179 -1.25 3.17 7.39
CA GLY A 179 -1.91 3.28 6.10
C GLY A 179 -2.14 1.92 5.48
N GLY A 180 -2.29 1.86 4.15
CA GLY A 180 -2.46 0.63 3.41
C GLY A 180 -1.48 0.54 2.24
N VAL A 181 -0.97 -0.65 1.97
CA VAL A 181 -0.18 -0.96 0.80
C VAL A 181 -0.55 -2.34 0.26
N ASP A 182 -0.92 -2.38 -1.01
CA ASP A 182 -1.23 -3.63 -1.71
C ASP A 182 -0.60 -3.62 -3.11
N GLY A 183 -0.20 -4.81 -3.59
CA GLY A 183 0.25 -5.03 -4.95
C GLY A 183 -0.91 -5.36 -5.91
N ARG A 184 -0.58 -5.50 -7.19
CA ARG A 184 -1.45 -6.11 -8.19
C ARG A 184 -1.25 -7.62 -8.13
N CYS A 185 -2.31 -8.41 -8.24
CA CYS A 185 -2.15 -9.85 -8.44
C CYS A 185 -3.32 -10.44 -9.25
N ARG A 186 -3.03 -11.45 -10.07
CA ARG A 186 -4.01 -12.18 -10.87
C ARG A 186 -5.00 -12.93 -10.00
N PHE A 187 -4.55 -13.45 -8.86
CA PHE A 187 -5.38 -14.12 -7.87
C PHE A 187 -6.57 -13.25 -7.44
N ALA A 188 -6.32 -12.02 -7.01
CA ALA A 188 -7.38 -11.10 -6.61
C ALA A 188 -8.27 -10.70 -7.79
N MET A 189 -7.70 -10.44 -8.98
CA MET A 189 -8.47 -10.10 -10.18
C MET A 189 -9.40 -11.24 -10.59
N ASN A 190 -8.94 -12.48 -10.63
CA ASN A 190 -9.77 -13.63 -10.97
C ASN A 190 -10.82 -13.91 -9.89
N GLY A 191 -10.50 -13.72 -8.61
CA GLY A 191 -11.46 -13.81 -7.52
C GLY A 191 -12.60 -12.80 -7.65
N PHE A 192 -12.28 -11.53 -7.92
CA PHE A 192 -13.30 -10.49 -8.17
C PHE A 192 -14.08 -10.73 -9.47
N GLN A 193 -13.44 -11.29 -10.49
CA GLN A 193 -14.12 -11.71 -11.71
C GLN A 193 -15.15 -12.79 -11.42
N ALA A 194 -14.80 -13.82 -10.66
CA ALA A 194 -15.70 -14.90 -10.29
C ALA A 194 -16.92 -14.42 -9.48
N LEU A 195 -16.74 -13.34 -8.70
CA LEU A 195 -17.82 -12.67 -7.97
C LEU A 195 -18.64 -11.71 -8.83
N GLY A 196 -18.31 -11.52 -10.12
CA GLY A 196 -18.98 -10.55 -10.99
C GLY A 196 -18.71 -9.08 -10.57
N ALA A 197 -17.67 -8.83 -9.77
CA ALA A 197 -17.39 -7.51 -9.21
C ALA A 197 -16.48 -6.63 -10.09
N LEU A 198 -15.95 -7.18 -11.18
CA LEU A 198 -15.17 -6.38 -12.14
C LEU A 198 -16.08 -5.62 -13.10
N SER A 199 -15.64 -4.40 -13.45
CA SER A 199 -16.37 -3.59 -14.44
C SER A 199 -16.37 -4.27 -15.81
N PRO A 200 -17.52 -4.32 -16.51
CA PRO A 200 -17.55 -4.83 -17.88
C PRO A 200 -16.73 -3.93 -18.81
N GLY A 201 -15.82 -4.52 -19.51
CA GLY A 201 -14.79 -4.16 -20.47
C GLY A 201 -14.85 -2.88 -21.33
N SER A 202 -15.42 -1.77 -20.93
CA SER A 202 -15.28 -0.50 -21.64
C SER A 202 -14.39 0.48 -20.88
N LYS A 203 -13.56 1.24 -21.61
CA LYS A 203 -12.75 2.32 -21.01
C LYS A 203 -13.61 3.19 -20.12
N PRO A 204 -13.31 3.32 -18.83
CA PRO A 204 -14.11 4.14 -17.93
C PRO A 204 -14.09 5.60 -18.40
N THR A 205 -15.27 6.15 -18.67
CA THR A 205 -15.38 7.61 -18.90
C THR A 205 -15.06 8.35 -17.61
N SER A 206 -14.56 9.58 -17.70
CA SER A 206 -14.12 10.37 -16.54
C SER A 206 -15.16 10.42 -15.40
N ARG A 207 -16.46 10.52 -15.71
CA ARG A 207 -17.54 10.48 -14.71
C ARG A 207 -17.78 9.08 -14.12
N ARG A 208 -17.59 8.01 -14.91
CA ARG A 208 -17.66 6.63 -14.44
C ARG A 208 -16.44 6.30 -13.60
N LEU A 209 -15.28 6.78 -14.02
CA LEU A 209 -14.01 6.63 -13.29
C LEU A 209 -14.11 7.28 -11.91
N LEU A 210 -14.60 8.51 -11.81
CA LEU A 210 -14.78 9.20 -10.52
C LEU A 210 -15.76 8.45 -9.62
N ARG A 211 -16.89 7.97 -10.13
CA ARG A 211 -17.81 7.13 -9.36
C ARG A 211 -17.20 5.80 -8.96
N HIS A 212 -16.44 5.19 -9.84
CA HIS A 212 -15.76 3.92 -9.57
C HIS A 212 -14.62 4.10 -8.57
N ILE A 213 -13.82 5.15 -8.70
CA ILE A 213 -12.82 5.55 -7.71
C ILE A 213 -13.49 5.90 -6.37
N GLN A 214 -14.61 6.59 -6.38
CA GLN A 214 -15.39 6.89 -5.17
C GLN A 214 -15.98 5.63 -4.52
N SER A 215 -16.41 4.65 -5.31
CA SER A 215 -16.90 3.36 -4.80
C SER A 215 -15.78 2.41 -4.38
N GLN A 216 -14.62 2.51 -5.01
CA GLN A 216 -13.41 1.76 -4.66
C GLN A 216 -12.43 2.57 -3.77
N ALA A 217 -12.71 3.82 -3.47
CA ALA A 217 -11.95 4.62 -2.49
C ALA A 217 -12.03 4.04 -1.06
N GLN A 218 -12.75 2.95 -0.89
CA GLN A 218 -12.62 2.09 0.29
C GLN A 218 -11.35 1.22 0.25
N THR A 219 -10.64 1.16 -0.89
CA THR A 219 -9.34 0.49 -1.01
C THR A 219 -8.43 1.37 -1.86
N PRO A 220 -7.84 2.44 -1.32
CA PRO A 220 -6.77 3.11 -2.03
C PRO A 220 -5.62 2.12 -2.14
N VAL A 221 -5.28 1.74 -3.38
CA VAL A 221 -3.94 1.23 -3.69
C VAL A 221 -3.02 2.44 -3.59
N GLY A 222 -2.63 2.76 -2.41
CA GLY A 222 -1.77 3.88 -2.11
C GLY A 222 -1.44 3.81 -0.62
N ILE A 223 -0.23 4.17 -0.30
CA ILE A 223 0.13 4.44 1.08
C ILE A 223 -0.64 5.70 1.46
N GLN A 224 -1.74 5.54 2.17
CA GLN A 224 -2.30 6.63 2.95
C GLN A 224 -1.52 6.68 4.24
N ASP A 225 -0.42 7.41 4.21
CA ASP A 225 0.38 7.64 5.38
C ASP A 225 -0.25 8.75 6.20
N VAL A 226 -0.63 8.35 7.38
CA VAL A 226 -1.04 9.25 8.42
C VAL A 226 -0.11 9.00 9.58
N SER A 227 0.87 9.85 9.77
CA SER A 227 1.56 9.86 11.05
C SER A 227 0.65 10.51 12.08
N LEU A 228 0.16 9.71 13.04
CA LEU A 228 -0.60 10.21 14.17
C LEU A 228 0.39 10.59 15.27
N SER A 229 0.40 11.84 15.70
CA SER A 229 1.25 12.29 16.80
C SER A 229 0.42 12.84 17.97
N ARG A 230 0.95 12.72 19.19
CA ARG A 230 0.44 13.46 20.32
C ARG A 230 0.79 14.94 20.15
N HIS A 231 -0.20 15.80 20.03
CA HIS A 231 0.01 17.22 20.30
C HIS A 231 0.20 17.40 21.82
N GLY A 232 1.32 18.00 22.19
CA GLY A 232 1.64 18.26 23.58
C GLY A 232 0.52 19.04 24.24
N VAL A 233 -0.15 18.37 25.19
CA VAL A 233 -0.80 19.08 26.27
C VAL A 233 0.34 19.46 27.20
N ALA A 234 0.70 20.73 27.21
CA ALA A 234 1.53 21.29 28.28
C ALA A 234 0.88 20.88 29.60
N ARG A 235 1.58 20.08 30.38
CA ARG A 235 1.20 19.84 31.78
C ARG A 235 1.38 21.20 32.49
N ARG A 236 0.28 21.79 32.90
CA ARG A 236 0.28 22.79 33.97
C ARG A 236 0.36 22.08 35.29
#